data_d108329f3a49ed16852593c32b80cfc0
#
_entry.id   d108329f3a49ed16852593c32b80cfc0
#
_cell.length_a   1.000
_cell.length_b   1.000
_cell.length_c   1.000
_cell.angle_alpha   90.00
_cell.angle_beta   90.00
_cell.angle_gamma   90.00
#
_symmetry.space_group_name_H-M   'P 1'
#
loop_
_entity.id
_entity.type
_entity.pdbx_description
1 polymer ?
#
loop_
_entity_poly.entity_id
_entity_poly.type
_entity_poly.pdbx_seq_one_letter_code
_entity_poly.pdbx_strand_id
1 'polypeptide(L)'
;LSGKTAVIMGCDEPFVTDMMVDGIVEGNFPQTESEIMLTQSAKARLGFQVGDTIVMDGPDDKKLSYMISGFCKDTIKTTSEDSLGAAITTEAFRTIYPAVKNETLEDYDSVFYIQFENPWKARQEISDLKADCGLSDDQIYENVKLLGMYGQSDSSQMMQIYAVAAALFVLVLAAGVMMIASSLNSNVAQRTEFFGLMRCIGATPKQVIRLVRKEALLWCRFAIPAGFGVGIVIIWILCAVLRILSP
;
A
#
# COMPACT_ATOMS: atom_id res chain seq x y z
N LEU A 1 17.88 -32.03 -3.98
CA LEU A 1 17.96 -30.87 -4.88
C LEU A 1 19.39 -30.33 -4.87
N SER A 2 20.18 -30.65 -5.86
CA SER A 2 21.59 -30.33 -6.07
C SER A 2 22.09 -29.03 -5.38
N GLY A 3 22.36 -29.09 -4.06
CA GLY A 3 23.06 -28.03 -3.33
C GLY A 3 22.30 -26.73 -3.04
N LYS A 4 20.98 -26.66 -3.26
CA LYS A 4 20.17 -25.47 -2.94
C LYS A 4 19.38 -25.69 -1.65
N THR A 5 19.27 -24.64 -0.84
CA THR A 5 18.49 -24.66 0.40
C THR A 5 17.01 -24.37 0.10
N ALA A 6 16.10 -25.16 0.63
CA ALA A 6 14.69 -24.85 0.61
C ALA A 6 14.31 -24.04 1.85
N VAL A 7 13.64 -22.91 1.65
CA VAL A 7 13.03 -22.11 2.71
C VAL A 7 11.54 -22.44 2.74
N ILE A 8 11.13 -23.20 3.75
CA ILE A 8 9.74 -23.68 3.87
C ILE A 8 9.03 -22.83 4.91
N MET A 9 7.89 -22.31 4.54
CA MET A 9 6.99 -21.56 5.42
C MET A 9 5.72 -22.37 5.67
N GLY A 10 5.35 -22.55 6.93
CA GLY A 10 4.03 -23.05 7.32
C GLY A 10 3.06 -21.88 7.37
N CYS A 11 1.97 -21.95 6.63
CA CYS A 11 0.94 -20.91 6.63
C CYS A 11 -0.45 -21.50 6.40
N ASP A 12 -1.45 -20.68 6.59
CA ASP A 12 -2.84 -20.97 6.27
C ASP A 12 -3.25 -20.39 4.91
N GLU A 13 -4.34 -20.87 4.36
CA GLU A 13 -4.84 -20.44 3.05
C GLU A 13 -5.16 -18.94 3.00
N PRO A 14 -5.83 -18.32 4.02
CA PRO A 14 -6.10 -16.89 4.04
C PRO A 14 -4.84 -16.02 3.98
N PHE A 15 -3.73 -16.48 4.53
CA PHE A 15 -2.47 -15.74 4.41
C PHE A 15 -2.03 -15.59 2.95
N VAL A 16 -2.18 -16.66 2.16
CA VAL A 16 -1.75 -16.63 0.75
C VAL A 16 -2.78 -15.93 -0.14
N THR A 17 -4.10 -16.10 0.12
CA THR A 17 -5.16 -15.53 -0.72
C THR A 17 -5.44 -14.07 -0.42
N ASP A 18 -5.43 -13.66 0.84
CA ASP A 18 -5.92 -12.35 1.28
C ASP A 18 -4.79 -11.39 1.65
N MET A 19 -3.69 -11.90 2.25
CA MET A 19 -2.58 -11.07 2.71
C MET A 19 -1.49 -10.88 1.65
N MET A 20 -1.29 -11.87 0.77
CA MET A 20 -0.35 -11.76 -0.35
C MET A 20 -1.08 -11.20 -1.57
N VAL A 21 -0.60 -10.10 -2.13
CA VAL A 21 -1.14 -9.55 -3.39
C VAL A 21 -0.89 -10.53 -4.53
N ASP A 22 -1.98 -10.99 -5.18
CA ASP A 22 -1.94 -12.04 -6.22
C ASP A 22 -1.19 -13.30 -5.73
N GLY A 23 -1.51 -13.75 -4.51
CA GLY A 23 -0.73 -14.75 -3.80
C GLY A 23 -0.61 -16.09 -4.52
N ILE A 24 -1.71 -16.63 -5.04
CA ILE A 24 -1.71 -17.86 -5.85
C ILE A 24 -1.62 -17.49 -7.32
N VAL A 25 -0.54 -17.96 -7.99
CA VAL A 25 -0.30 -17.72 -9.42
C VAL A 25 -0.87 -18.83 -10.27
N GLU A 26 -0.78 -20.09 -9.79
CA GLU A 26 -1.24 -21.28 -10.50
C GLU A 26 -1.53 -22.41 -9.52
N GLY A 27 -2.55 -23.22 -9.79
CA GLY A 27 -2.96 -24.33 -8.94
C GLY A 27 -3.75 -23.89 -7.70
N ASN A 28 -3.61 -24.63 -6.60
CA ASN A 28 -4.34 -24.41 -5.36
C ASN A 28 -3.41 -24.41 -4.16
N PHE A 29 -3.88 -23.85 -3.05
CA PHE A 29 -3.20 -23.97 -1.75
C PHE A 29 -3.15 -25.44 -1.30
N PRO A 30 -2.03 -25.92 -0.68
CA PRO A 30 -1.93 -27.27 -0.15
C PRO A 30 -3.08 -27.61 0.81
N GLN A 31 -3.74 -28.73 0.59
CA GLN A 31 -4.85 -29.20 1.44
C GLN A 31 -4.45 -30.35 2.35
N THR A 32 -3.33 -31.00 2.04
CA THR A 32 -2.82 -32.17 2.78
C THR A 32 -1.38 -31.97 3.22
N GLU A 33 -0.92 -32.74 4.20
CA GLU A 33 0.47 -32.70 4.69
C GLU A 33 1.50 -33.15 3.63
N SER A 34 1.06 -33.85 2.60
CA SER A 34 1.90 -34.33 1.48
C SER A 34 1.96 -33.38 0.29
N GLU A 35 1.30 -32.24 0.37
CA GLU A 35 1.28 -31.22 -0.66
C GLU A 35 2.16 -30.04 -0.32
N ILE A 36 2.70 -29.40 -1.35
CA ILE A 36 3.57 -28.24 -1.25
C ILE A 36 3.24 -27.24 -2.34
N MET A 37 3.27 -25.97 -2.00
CA MET A 37 3.21 -24.87 -2.95
C MET A 37 4.61 -24.24 -3.08
N LEU A 38 5.11 -24.09 -4.30
CA LEU A 38 6.40 -23.48 -4.57
C LEU A 38 6.24 -22.02 -5.01
N THR A 39 7.30 -21.24 -4.87
CA THR A 39 7.31 -19.87 -5.41
C THR A 39 7.46 -19.87 -6.93
N GLN A 40 7.03 -18.77 -7.56
CA GLN A 40 7.13 -18.60 -9.02
C GLN A 40 8.59 -18.64 -9.51
N SER A 41 9.53 -18.11 -8.74
CA SER A 41 10.95 -18.20 -9.06
C SER A 41 11.47 -19.64 -8.94
N ALA A 42 10.97 -20.45 -8.01
CA ALA A 42 11.29 -21.86 -7.93
C ALA A 42 10.78 -22.62 -9.17
N LYS A 43 9.55 -22.30 -9.64
CA LYS A 43 9.00 -22.83 -10.91
C LYS A 43 9.93 -22.52 -12.09
N ALA A 44 10.30 -21.25 -12.25
CA ALA A 44 11.14 -20.81 -13.37
C ALA A 44 12.53 -21.47 -13.38
N ARG A 45 13.09 -21.74 -12.18
CA ARG A 45 14.42 -22.35 -12.06
C ARG A 45 14.46 -23.86 -12.21
N LEU A 46 13.40 -24.54 -11.77
CA LEU A 46 13.37 -26.00 -11.70
C LEU A 46 12.51 -26.64 -12.81
N GLY A 47 11.62 -25.86 -13.45
CA GLY A 47 10.77 -26.32 -14.54
C GLY A 47 9.60 -27.23 -14.12
N PHE A 48 9.28 -27.31 -12.82
CA PHE A 48 8.17 -28.10 -12.31
C PHE A 48 6.81 -27.57 -12.74
N GLN A 49 5.83 -28.49 -12.77
CA GLN A 49 4.43 -28.19 -13.03
C GLN A 49 3.56 -28.63 -11.85
N VAL A 50 2.33 -28.14 -11.80
CA VAL A 50 1.33 -28.60 -10.83
C VAL A 50 1.07 -30.09 -11.05
N GLY A 51 1.10 -30.87 -9.95
CA GLY A 51 0.97 -32.32 -9.95
C GLY A 51 2.31 -33.08 -9.97
N ASP A 52 3.43 -32.41 -10.23
CA ASP A 52 4.74 -33.05 -10.14
C ASP A 52 5.09 -33.35 -8.67
N THR A 53 6.00 -34.31 -8.48
CA THR A 53 6.52 -34.68 -7.17
C THR A 53 7.92 -34.14 -6.98
N ILE A 54 8.12 -33.40 -5.90
CA ILE A 54 9.43 -32.92 -5.47
C ILE A 54 9.94 -33.75 -4.30
N VAL A 55 11.21 -34.13 -4.34
CA VAL A 55 11.87 -34.85 -3.25
C VAL A 55 12.94 -33.97 -2.66
N MET A 56 12.87 -33.72 -1.35
CA MET A 56 13.81 -32.92 -0.58
C MET A 56 14.49 -33.79 0.47
N ASP A 57 15.75 -33.45 0.76
CA ASP A 57 16.47 -34.08 1.85
C ASP A 57 15.96 -33.47 3.18
N GLY A 58 15.43 -34.32 4.01
CA GLY A 58 14.96 -33.97 5.36
C GLY A 58 16.00 -34.30 6.42
N PRO A 59 15.65 -34.16 7.71
CA PRO A 59 16.51 -34.55 8.82
C PRO A 59 16.77 -36.07 8.81
N ASP A 60 17.88 -36.49 9.40
CA ASP A 60 18.28 -37.89 9.54
C ASP A 60 18.37 -38.67 8.21
N ASP A 61 18.81 -38.00 7.12
CA ASP A 61 18.88 -38.57 5.77
C ASP A 61 17.54 -39.11 5.22
N LYS A 62 16.43 -38.74 5.87
CA LYS A 62 15.10 -39.08 5.36
C LYS A 62 14.75 -38.18 4.16
N LYS A 63 14.21 -38.81 3.13
CA LYS A 63 13.69 -38.08 1.98
C LYS A 63 12.22 -37.72 2.20
N LEU A 64 11.92 -36.45 2.10
CA LEU A 64 10.56 -35.92 2.16
C LEU A 64 10.06 -35.75 0.72
N SER A 65 8.92 -36.36 0.42
CA SER A 65 8.30 -36.32 -0.91
C SER A 65 6.99 -35.56 -0.83
N TYR A 66 6.86 -34.51 -1.67
CA TYR A 66 5.67 -33.69 -1.72
C TYR A 66 5.14 -33.60 -3.16
N MET A 67 3.83 -33.59 -3.32
CA MET A 67 3.17 -33.25 -4.55
C MET A 67 2.98 -31.72 -4.66
N ILE A 68 3.34 -31.14 -5.79
CA ILE A 68 3.19 -29.72 -6.03
C ILE A 68 1.72 -29.39 -6.30
N SER A 69 1.06 -28.73 -5.35
CA SER A 69 -0.34 -28.32 -5.46
C SER A 69 -0.52 -27.02 -6.22
N GLY A 70 0.49 -26.16 -6.23
CA GLY A 70 0.42 -24.86 -6.87
C GLY A 70 1.70 -24.04 -6.79
N PHE A 71 1.63 -22.85 -7.33
CA PHE A 71 2.71 -21.86 -7.30
C PHE A 71 2.19 -20.54 -6.75
N CYS A 72 2.94 -19.98 -5.81
CA CYS A 72 2.66 -18.67 -5.23
C CYS A 72 3.66 -17.60 -5.69
N LYS A 73 3.30 -16.35 -5.46
CA LYS A 73 4.17 -15.21 -5.73
C LYS A 73 5.38 -15.22 -4.79
N ASP A 74 6.51 -14.72 -5.27
CA ASP A 74 7.70 -14.61 -4.44
C ASP A 74 7.49 -13.58 -3.32
N THR A 75 7.89 -13.96 -2.10
CA THR A 75 7.98 -13.04 -0.98
C THR A 75 9.44 -12.65 -0.75
N ILE A 76 9.66 -11.47 -0.18
CA ILE A 76 11.03 -10.96 0.10
C ILE A 76 11.83 -11.93 0.97
N LYS A 77 11.17 -12.70 1.83
CA LYS A 77 11.82 -13.67 2.73
C LYS A 77 12.20 -14.99 2.04
N THR A 78 11.56 -15.32 0.93
CA THR A 78 11.77 -16.59 0.21
C THR A 78 12.60 -16.43 -1.07
N THR A 79 12.90 -15.19 -1.45
CA THR A 79 13.61 -14.89 -2.68
C THR A 79 15.08 -14.60 -2.40
N SER A 80 15.94 -15.60 -2.53
CA SER A 80 17.37 -15.42 -2.65
C SER A 80 17.91 -16.25 -3.83
N GLU A 81 19.08 -15.90 -4.36
CA GLU A 81 19.64 -16.59 -5.51
C GLU A 81 19.93 -18.08 -5.22
N ASP A 82 20.20 -18.42 -3.96
CA ASP A 82 20.57 -19.77 -3.53
C ASP A 82 19.43 -20.52 -2.80
N SER A 83 18.27 -19.89 -2.60
CA SER A 83 17.15 -20.50 -1.91
C SER A 83 15.92 -20.67 -2.80
N LEU A 84 15.15 -21.72 -2.53
CA LEU A 84 13.86 -22.00 -3.12
C LEU A 84 12.78 -21.79 -2.07
N GLY A 85 11.85 -20.89 -2.34
CA GLY A 85 10.73 -20.66 -1.46
C GLY A 85 9.62 -21.70 -1.65
N ALA A 86 9.07 -22.16 -0.55
CA ALA A 86 7.96 -23.09 -0.52
C ALA A 86 7.01 -22.78 0.65
N ALA A 87 5.73 -23.10 0.47
CA ALA A 87 4.70 -23.02 1.49
C ALA A 87 4.02 -24.38 1.66
N ILE A 88 3.76 -24.73 2.90
CA ILE A 88 3.01 -25.94 3.31
C ILE A 88 1.95 -25.54 4.32
N THR A 89 1.02 -26.45 4.61
CA THR A 89 0.02 -26.22 5.67
C THR A 89 0.69 -26.05 7.03
N THR A 90 0.04 -25.34 7.93
CA THR A 90 0.51 -25.16 9.32
C THR A 90 0.67 -26.50 10.04
N GLU A 91 -0.24 -27.48 9.80
CA GLU A 91 -0.17 -28.82 10.34
C GLU A 91 1.08 -29.58 9.86
N ALA A 92 1.33 -29.57 8.55
CA ALA A 92 2.53 -30.18 7.98
C ALA A 92 3.81 -29.55 8.52
N PHE A 93 3.82 -28.22 8.68
CA PHE A 93 4.96 -27.52 9.24
C PHE A 93 5.23 -27.90 10.69
N ARG A 94 4.20 -27.97 11.54
CA ARG A 94 4.32 -28.40 12.95
C ARG A 94 4.87 -29.83 13.09
N THR A 95 4.57 -30.69 12.13
CA THR A 95 5.08 -32.07 12.12
C THR A 95 6.57 -32.13 11.74
N ILE A 96 7.01 -31.25 10.81
CA ILE A 96 8.36 -31.31 10.25
C ILE A 96 9.36 -30.46 11.05
N TYR A 97 8.93 -29.31 11.57
CA TYR A 97 9.81 -28.32 12.21
C TYR A 97 10.65 -28.89 13.36
N PRO A 98 10.09 -29.62 14.33
CA PRO A 98 10.90 -30.19 15.42
C PRO A 98 11.98 -31.15 14.95
N ALA A 99 11.68 -31.92 13.89
CA ALA A 99 12.62 -32.87 13.33
C ALA A 99 13.77 -32.19 12.55
N VAL A 100 13.49 -31.06 11.88
CA VAL A 100 14.49 -30.32 11.10
C VAL A 100 15.41 -29.49 11.99
N LYS A 101 14.85 -28.81 13.01
CA LYS A 101 15.57 -27.88 13.85
C LYS A 101 16.11 -28.49 15.13
N ASN A 102 15.66 -29.68 15.49
CA ASN A 102 15.92 -30.30 16.78
C ASN A 102 15.50 -29.41 17.96
N GLU A 103 14.44 -28.63 17.77
CA GLU A 103 13.84 -27.69 18.70
C GLU A 103 12.44 -28.19 19.08
N THR A 104 11.93 -27.77 20.24
CA THR A 104 10.55 -28.09 20.64
C THR A 104 9.56 -27.12 19.99
N LEU A 105 8.29 -27.51 19.85
CA LEU A 105 7.24 -26.61 19.35
C LEU A 105 7.00 -25.39 20.25
N GLU A 106 7.46 -25.45 21.52
CA GLU A 106 7.37 -24.34 22.47
C GLU A 106 8.35 -23.19 22.13
N ASP A 107 9.45 -23.51 21.42
CA ASP A 107 10.44 -22.53 20.95
C ASP A 107 10.05 -21.88 19.62
N TYR A 108 8.86 -22.19 19.12
CA TYR A 108 8.38 -21.77 17.82
C TYR A 108 7.53 -20.49 17.89
N ASP A 109 8.01 -19.43 17.25
CA ASP A 109 7.30 -18.17 17.15
C ASP A 109 6.23 -18.23 16.05
N SER A 110 4.98 -18.05 16.43
CA SER A 110 3.87 -17.91 15.49
C SER A 110 3.63 -16.44 15.19
N VAL A 111 3.49 -16.09 13.91
CA VAL A 111 3.14 -14.75 13.47
C VAL A 111 1.69 -14.75 12.98
N PHE A 112 0.85 -13.93 13.58
CA PHE A 112 -0.54 -13.74 13.17
C PHE A 112 -0.64 -12.47 12.35
N TYR A 113 -1.24 -12.56 11.16
CA TYR A 113 -1.55 -11.41 10.32
C TYR A 113 -3.02 -11.06 10.50
N ILE A 114 -3.29 -9.81 10.84
CA ILE A 114 -4.65 -9.32 11.08
C ILE A 114 -4.95 -8.21 10.10
N GLN A 115 -6.07 -8.34 9.39
CA GLN A 115 -6.61 -7.32 8.50
C GLN A 115 -7.91 -6.78 9.07
N PHE A 116 -7.99 -5.47 9.20
CA PHE A 116 -9.19 -4.79 9.67
C PHE A 116 -10.09 -4.42 8.48
N GLU A 117 -11.40 -4.60 8.62
CA GLU A 117 -12.37 -4.27 7.57
C GLU A 117 -12.41 -2.77 7.28
N ASN A 118 -12.25 -1.93 8.31
CA ASN A 118 -12.31 -0.49 8.16
C ASN A 118 -10.94 0.17 8.38
N PRO A 119 -10.22 0.50 7.29
CA PRO A 119 -8.90 1.10 7.40
C PRO A 119 -8.88 2.46 8.11
N TRP A 120 -10.00 3.19 8.16
CA TRP A 120 -10.12 4.47 8.85
C TRP A 120 -10.23 4.34 10.37
N LYS A 121 -10.51 3.15 10.89
CA LYS A 121 -10.58 2.83 12.33
C LYS A 121 -9.44 1.92 12.78
N ALA A 122 -8.54 1.55 11.88
CA ALA A 122 -7.50 0.56 12.14
C ALA A 122 -6.70 0.88 13.41
N ARG A 123 -6.40 2.15 13.67
CA ARG A 123 -5.66 2.55 14.88
C ARG A 123 -6.44 2.28 16.17
N GLN A 124 -7.72 2.56 16.19
CA GLN A 124 -8.55 2.27 17.35
C GLN A 124 -8.64 0.75 17.57
N GLU A 125 -8.89 0.00 16.50
CA GLU A 125 -8.99 -1.47 16.56
C GLU A 125 -7.68 -2.13 16.97
N ILE A 126 -6.51 -1.58 16.57
CA ILE A 126 -5.19 -2.01 17.07
C ILE A 126 -5.05 -1.74 18.57
N SER A 127 -5.48 -0.57 19.03
CA SER A 127 -5.43 -0.22 20.46
C SER A 127 -6.34 -1.13 21.31
N ASP A 128 -7.53 -1.40 20.81
CA ASP A 128 -8.49 -2.28 21.48
C ASP A 128 -7.95 -3.73 21.54
N LEU A 129 -7.38 -4.21 20.44
CA LEU A 129 -6.72 -5.51 20.36
C LEU A 129 -5.55 -5.65 21.36
N LYS A 130 -4.71 -4.60 21.46
CA LYS A 130 -3.62 -4.56 22.46
C LYS A 130 -4.14 -4.71 23.88
N ALA A 131 -5.21 -3.98 24.19
CA ALA A 131 -5.81 -4.00 25.52
C ALA A 131 -6.49 -5.35 25.83
N ASP A 132 -7.23 -5.91 24.89
CA ASP A 132 -7.98 -7.16 25.06
C ASP A 132 -7.07 -8.39 25.18
N CYS A 133 -5.98 -8.42 24.40
CA CYS A 133 -5.02 -9.52 24.40
C CYS A 133 -3.83 -9.30 25.34
N GLY A 134 -3.70 -8.14 25.98
CA GLY A 134 -2.57 -7.81 26.86
C GLY A 134 -1.22 -7.76 26.13
N LEU A 135 -1.21 -7.38 24.85
CA LEU A 135 -0.02 -7.37 24.01
C LEU A 135 0.80 -6.10 24.24
N SER A 136 2.11 -6.26 24.31
CA SER A 136 3.07 -5.16 24.37
C SER A 136 3.41 -4.63 22.96
N ASP A 137 3.97 -3.41 22.89
CA ASP A 137 4.28 -2.74 21.63
C ASP A 137 5.35 -3.47 20.80
N ASP A 138 6.22 -4.24 21.44
CA ASP A 138 7.26 -5.04 20.79
C ASP A 138 6.73 -6.34 20.16
N GLN A 139 5.54 -6.76 20.54
CA GLN A 139 4.88 -7.95 19.98
C GLN A 139 4.02 -7.64 18.74
N ILE A 140 3.80 -6.38 18.42
CA ILE A 140 2.96 -5.96 17.31
C ILE A 140 3.78 -5.21 16.24
N TYR A 141 3.69 -5.70 15.02
CA TYR A 141 4.29 -5.07 13.85
C TYR A 141 3.21 -4.41 12.99
N GLU A 142 3.11 -3.10 13.08
CA GLU A 142 2.16 -2.33 12.29
C GLU A 142 2.68 -2.07 10.86
N ASN A 143 1.80 -2.16 9.86
CA ASN A 143 2.12 -1.70 8.52
C ASN A 143 2.07 -0.16 8.47
N VAL A 144 3.15 0.47 8.91
CA VAL A 144 3.31 1.93 9.01
C VAL A 144 3.02 2.64 7.69
N LYS A 145 3.36 2.02 6.55
CA LYS A 145 3.12 2.62 5.22
C LYS A 145 1.64 2.64 4.89
N LEU A 146 0.94 1.54 5.13
CA LEU A 146 -0.50 1.45 4.89
C LEU A 146 -1.26 2.37 5.84
N LEU A 147 -0.96 2.34 7.13
CA LEU A 147 -1.54 3.26 8.11
C LEU A 147 -1.25 4.73 7.77
N GLY A 148 -0.04 5.02 7.24
CA GLY A 148 0.32 6.34 6.75
C GLY A 148 -0.54 6.83 5.59
N MET A 149 -0.90 5.96 4.65
CA MET A 149 -1.80 6.33 3.54
C MET A 149 -3.19 6.75 4.03
N TYR A 150 -3.65 6.19 5.14
CA TYR A 150 -4.94 6.54 5.77
C TYR A 150 -4.83 7.61 6.86
N GLY A 151 -3.65 8.22 7.05
CA GLY A 151 -3.44 9.24 8.08
C GLY A 151 -3.48 8.70 9.52
N GLN A 152 -3.28 7.39 9.71
CA GLN A 152 -3.43 6.68 10.99
C GLN A 152 -2.09 6.24 11.60
N SER A 153 -0.97 6.59 10.98
CA SER A 153 0.35 6.25 11.49
C SER A 153 0.87 7.28 12.48
N ASP A 154 1.37 6.82 13.63
CA ASP A 154 2.07 7.67 14.64
C ASP A 154 3.59 7.59 14.50
N SER A 155 4.11 6.96 13.46
CA SER A 155 5.55 6.92 13.29
C SER A 155 6.11 8.32 13.06
N SER A 156 7.22 8.62 13.69
CA SER A 156 7.90 9.92 13.57
C SER A 156 8.23 10.27 12.12
N GLN A 157 8.53 9.29 11.29
CA GLN A 157 8.80 9.45 9.87
C GLN A 157 7.55 9.89 9.10
N MET A 158 6.39 9.26 9.34
CA MET A 158 5.13 9.65 8.70
C MET A 158 4.67 11.03 9.17
N MET A 159 4.85 11.35 10.44
CA MET A 159 4.54 12.67 10.97
C MET A 159 5.37 13.78 10.29
N GLN A 160 6.66 13.54 10.04
CA GLN A 160 7.51 14.45 9.28
C GLN A 160 7.02 14.63 7.84
N ILE A 161 6.62 13.54 7.16
CA ILE A 161 6.06 13.60 5.81
C ILE A 161 4.78 14.44 5.78
N TYR A 162 3.88 14.26 6.74
CA TYR A 162 2.66 15.07 6.85
C TYR A 162 2.96 16.54 7.10
N ALA A 163 3.92 16.86 7.96
CA ALA A 163 4.33 18.23 8.24
C ALA A 163 4.90 18.93 6.99
N VAL A 164 5.76 18.25 6.24
CA VAL A 164 6.31 18.76 4.97
C VAL A 164 5.20 18.93 3.92
N ALA A 165 4.31 17.96 3.79
CA ALA A 165 3.17 18.04 2.86
C ALA A 165 2.24 19.21 3.20
N ALA A 166 1.94 19.42 4.49
CA ALA A 166 1.13 20.53 4.96
C ALA A 166 1.82 21.89 4.69
N ALA A 167 3.12 21.99 4.94
CA ALA A 167 3.89 23.21 4.66
C ALA A 167 3.89 23.55 3.16
N LEU A 168 4.12 22.55 2.30
CA LEU A 168 4.05 22.72 0.84
C LEU A 168 2.63 23.12 0.39
N PHE A 169 1.60 22.50 0.94
CA PHE A 169 0.22 22.85 0.64
C PHE A 169 -0.08 24.31 0.97
N VAL A 170 0.30 24.78 2.17
CA VAL A 170 0.11 26.18 2.59
C VAL A 170 0.88 27.13 1.66
N LEU A 171 2.11 26.79 1.28
CA LEU A 171 2.93 27.59 0.36
C LEU A 171 2.29 27.72 -1.02
N VAL A 172 1.83 26.61 -1.60
CA VAL A 172 1.14 26.60 -2.89
C VAL A 172 -0.17 27.39 -2.84
N LEU A 173 -0.92 27.24 -1.74
CA LEU A 173 -2.16 27.98 -1.53
C LEU A 173 -1.90 29.50 -1.43
N ALA A 174 -0.88 29.91 -0.67
CA ALA A 174 -0.48 31.31 -0.56
C ALA A 174 -0.05 31.90 -1.91
N ALA A 175 0.77 31.17 -2.66
CA ALA A 175 1.18 31.57 -4.01
C ALA A 175 -0.02 31.72 -4.95
N GLY A 176 -0.96 30.78 -4.91
CA GLY A 176 -2.20 30.83 -5.70
C GLY A 176 -3.06 32.05 -5.35
N VAL A 177 -3.24 32.33 -4.05
CA VAL A 177 -3.98 33.52 -3.59
C VAL A 177 -3.30 34.82 -4.06
N MET A 178 -1.97 34.92 -3.93
CA MET A 178 -1.24 36.10 -4.42
C MET A 178 -1.35 36.26 -5.94
N MET A 179 -1.28 35.20 -6.70
CA MET A 179 -1.43 35.22 -8.16
C MET A 179 -2.83 35.71 -8.57
N ILE A 180 -3.88 35.18 -7.94
CA ILE A 180 -5.26 35.59 -8.19
C ILE A 180 -5.46 37.08 -7.80
N ALA A 181 -4.97 37.48 -6.64
CA ALA A 181 -5.06 38.87 -6.18
C ALA A 181 -4.35 39.85 -7.14
N SER A 182 -3.15 39.51 -7.61
CA SER A 182 -2.40 40.29 -8.59
C SER A 182 -3.13 40.39 -9.91
N SER A 183 -3.69 39.28 -10.40
CA SER A 183 -4.47 39.27 -11.66
C SER A 183 -5.73 40.13 -11.57
N LEU A 184 -6.45 40.04 -10.45
CA LEU A 184 -7.65 40.86 -10.21
C LEU A 184 -7.30 42.34 -10.12
N ASN A 185 -6.23 42.70 -9.43
CA ASN A 185 -5.77 44.10 -9.34
C ASN A 185 -5.39 44.66 -10.70
N SER A 186 -4.69 43.88 -11.51
CA SER A 186 -4.33 44.30 -12.88
C SER A 186 -5.57 44.52 -13.75
N ASN A 187 -6.54 43.60 -13.70
CA ASN A 187 -7.80 43.73 -14.46
C ASN A 187 -8.61 44.96 -14.04
N VAL A 188 -8.68 45.25 -12.73
CA VAL A 188 -9.38 46.43 -12.19
C VAL A 188 -8.65 47.72 -12.64
N ALA A 189 -7.32 47.74 -12.60
CA ALA A 189 -6.51 48.89 -13.05
C ALA A 189 -6.73 49.19 -14.51
N GLN A 190 -6.78 48.17 -15.39
CA GLN A 190 -7.04 48.36 -16.83
C GLN A 190 -8.45 48.88 -17.13
N ARG A 191 -9.43 48.68 -16.26
CA ARG A 191 -10.83 49.12 -16.44
C ARG A 191 -11.16 50.37 -15.62
N THR A 192 -10.17 51.13 -15.17
CA THR A 192 -10.38 52.29 -14.31
C THR A 192 -11.24 53.38 -15.00
N GLU A 193 -11.07 53.60 -16.32
CA GLU A 193 -11.93 54.51 -17.10
C GLU A 193 -13.39 54.08 -17.10
N PHE A 194 -13.65 52.78 -17.29
CA PHE A 194 -15.01 52.23 -17.26
C PHE A 194 -15.68 52.44 -15.90
N PHE A 195 -14.96 52.20 -14.82
CA PHE A 195 -15.46 52.43 -13.46
C PHE A 195 -15.64 53.90 -13.15
N GLY A 196 -14.78 54.80 -13.73
CA GLY A 196 -14.93 56.25 -13.68
C GLY A 196 -16.21 56.73 -14.35
N LEU A 197 -16.45 56.26 -15.57
CA LEU A 197 -17.69 56.60 -16.32
C LEU A 197 -18.95 56.10 -15.56
N MET A 198 -18.95 54.91 -15.00
CA MET A 198 -20.06 54.42 -14.18
C MET A 198 -20.35 55.31 -12.96
N ARG A 199 -19.31 55.85 -12.33
CA ARG A 199 -19.47 56.80 -11.21
C ARG A 199 -20.05 58.12 -11.68
N CYS A 200 -19.68 58.62 -12.88
CA CYS A 200 -20.23 59.85 -13.42
C CYS A 200 -21.72 59.76 -13.71
N ILE A 201 -22.25 58.59 -14.05
CA ILE A 201 -23.68 58.31 -14.21
C ILE A 201 -24.40 57.94 -12.92
N GLY A 202 -23.73 58.08 -11.75
CA GLY A 202 -24.34 57.97 -10.43
C GLY A 202 -24.23 56.59 -9.79
N ALA A 203 -23.40 55.65 -10.27
CA ALA A 203 -23.17 54.37 -9.65
C ALA A 203 -22.46 54.50 -8.31
N THR A 204 -22.98 53.87 -7.27
CA THR A 204 -22.34 53.86 -5.94
C THR A 204 -21.14 52.93 -5.88
N PRO A 205 -20.14 53.21 -5.05
CA PRO A 205 -18.97 52.31 -4.87
C PRO A 205 -19.35 50.86 -4.53
N LYS A 206 -20.41 50.69 -3.76
CA LYS A 206 -20.92 49.34 -3.40
C LYS A 206 -21.46 48.58 -4.62
N GLN A 207 -22.05 49.27 -5.56
CA GLN A 207 -22.55 48.66 -6.82
C GLN A 207 -21.40 48.21 -7.72
N VAL A 208 -20.34 49.01 -7.83
CA VAL A 208 -19.15 48.69 -8.61
C VAL A 208 -18.44 47.46 -8.01
N ILE A 209 -18.23 47.43 -6.68
CA ILE A 209 -17.65 46.27 -6.01
C ILE A 209 -18.49 45.02 -6.21
N ARG A 210 -19.82 45.13 -6.13
CA ARG A 210 -20.74 44.00 -6.36
C ARG A 210 -20.63 43.44 -7.77
N LEU A 211 -20.45 44.32 -8.77
CA LEU A 211 -20.28 43.94 -10.18
C LEU A 211 -18.98 43.14 -10.34
N VAL A 212 -17.86 43.67 -9.88
CA VAL A 212 -16.54 43.00 -9.96
C VAL A 212 -16.59 41.64 -9.24
N ARG A 213 -17.23 41.59 -8.06
CA ARG A 213 -17.39 40.32 -7.30
C ARG A 213 -18.21 39.27 -8.07
N LYS A 214 -19.30 39.69 -8.73
CA LYS A 214 -20.12 38.78 -9.55
C LYS A 214 -19.34 38.27 -10.76
N GLU A 215 -18.57 39.13 -11.42
CA GLU A 215 -17.71 38.75 -12.55
C GLU A 215 -16.64 37.71 -12.09
N ALA A 216 -15.98 37.98 -10.98
CA ALA A 216 -14.99 37.06 -10.41
C ALA A 216 -15.61 35.71 -10.04
N LEU A 217 -16.78 35.67 -9.39
CA LEU A 217 -17.48 34.45 -9.06
C LEU A 217 -17.92 33.63 -10.29
N LEU A 218 -18.28 34.33 -11.36
CA LEU A 218 -18.67 33.65 -12.59
C LEU A 218 -17.49 32.95 -13.26
N TRP A 219 -16.30 33.58 -13.25
CA TRP A 219 -15.05 32.93 -13.69
C TRP A 219 -14.66 31.75 -12.80
N CYS A 220 -14.78 31.87 -11.47
CA CYS A 220 -14.50 30.80 -10.53
C CYS A 220 -15.36 29.55 -10.78
N ARG A 221 -16.64 29.74 -11.19
CA ARG A 221 -17.58 28.64 -11.50
C ARG A 221 -17.04 27.70 -12.59
N PHE A 222 -16.29 28.24 -13.56
CA PHE A 222 -15.68 27.44 -14.64
C PHE A 222 -14.24 27.03 -14.32
N ALA A 223 -13.47 27.93 -13.72
CA ALA A 223 -12.06 27.69 -13.43
C ALA A 223 -11.85 26.57 -12.38
N ILE A 224 -12.68 26.51 -11.35
CA ILE A 224 -12.56 25.51 -10.29
C ILE A 224 -12.77 24.09 -10.81
N PRO A 225 -13.89 23.76 -11.50
CA PRO A 225 -14.07 22.42 -12.07
C PRO A 225 -13.01 22.06 -13.11
N ALA A 226 -12.61 23.02 -13.95
CA ALA A 226 -11.57 22.80 -14.94
C ALA A 226 -10.20 22.50 -14.28
N GLY A 227 -9.81 23.28 -13.28
CA GLY A 227 -8.58 23.04 -12.51
C GLY A 227 -8.58 21.69 -11.79
N PHE A 228 -9.71 21.32 -11.19
CA PHE A 228 -9.89 20.02 -10.55
C PHE A 228 -9.75 18.86 -11.55
N GLY A 229 -10.41 18.98 -12.72
CA GLY A 229 -10.31 17.97 -13.78
C GLY A 229 -8.88 17.79 -14.31
N VAL A 230 -8.18 18.91 -14.59
CA VAL A 230 -6.77 18.87 -15.00
C VAL A 230 -5.89 18.26 -13.91
N GLY A 231 -6.11 18.59 -12.64
CA GLY A 231 -5.40 18.01 -11.51
C GLY A 231 -5.53 16.49 -11.45
N ILE A 232 -6.74 15.96 -11.59
CA ILE A 232 -7.00 14.51 -11.62
C ILE A 232 -6.23 13.84 -12.78
N VAL A 233 -6.29 14.42 -13.98
CA VAL A 233 -5.60 13.88 -15.16
C VAL A 233 -4.08 13.83 -14.94
N ILE A 234 -3.49 14.89 -14.38
CA ILE A 234 -2.05 14.94 -14.07
C ILE A 234 -1.68 13.86 -13.07
N ILE A 235 -2.44 13.69 -11.98
CA ILE A 235 -2.21 12.65 -10.97
C ILE A 235 -2.31 11.27 -11.61
N TRP A 236 -3.32 11.04 -12.44
CA TRP A 236 -3.51 9.76 -13.13
C TRP A 236 -2.34 9.41 -14.05
N ILE A 237 -1.86 10.39 -14.84
CA ILE A 237 -0.67 10.23 -15.71
C ILE A 237 0.56 9.91 -14.85
N LEU A 238 0.76 10.64 -13.76
CA LEU A 238 1.90 10.41 -12.85
C LEU A 238 1.88 8.99 -12.25
N CYS A 239 0.72 8.53 -11.80
CA CYS A 239 0.55 7.17 -11.29
C CYS A 239 0.80 6.11 -12.37
N ALA A 240 0.33 6.34 -13.61
CA ALA A 240 0.58 5.44 -14.73
C ALA A 240 2.08 5.35 -15.07
N VAL A 241 2.77 6.47 -15.09
CA VAL A 241 4.23 6.52 -15.33
C VAL A 241 4.99 5.80 -14.21
N LEU A 242 4.64 6.04 -12.96
CA LEU A 242 5.28 5.35 -11.81
C LEU A 242 5.06 3.83 -11.87
N ARG A 243 3.87 3.39 -12.27
CA ARG A 243 3.57 1.95 -12.43
C ARG A 243 4.41 1.29 -13.54
N ILE A 244 4.75 2.02 -14.60
CA ILE A 244 5.59 1.50 -15.69
C ILE A 244 7.08 1.49 -15.29
N LEU A 245 7.50 2.46 -14.48
CA LEU A 245 8.89 2.60 -14.03
C LEU A 245 9.25 1.71 -12.83
N SER A 246 8.24 1.24 -12.09
CA SER A 246 8.40 0.35 -10.93
C SER A 246 7.68 -0.97 -11.24
N PRO A 247 8.35 -1.94 -11.89
CA PRO A 247 7.82 -3.27 -12.17
C PRO A 247 7.69 -4.12 -10.91
#